data_6a32d7206fd0258a67d9d64ac28a493a
#
_entry.id   6a32d7206fd0258a67d9d64ac28a493a
#
_cell.length_a   1.000
_cell.length_b   1.000
_cell.length_c   1.000
_cell.angle_alpha   90.00
_cell.angle_beta   90.00
_cell.angle_gamma   90.00
#
_symmetry.space_group_name_H-M   'P 1'
#
loop_
_entity.id
_entity.type
_entity.pdbx_description
1 polymer ?
#
loop_
_entity_poly.entity_id
_entity_poly.type
_entity_poly.pdbx_seq_one_letter_code
_entity_poly.pdbx_strand_id
1 'polypeptide(L)'
;MTELRASVRQVVEFSLHERDLSPAAFAAKRMREGAAAHKARQSAGAREETAYQAEKSLSADYAAREITLRVTGRADGLLLAADGARIVEEIKLGTAENPLVPAHRAQAAMYGHMLCQKEGLTGVRLRILYVDENGA
;
A
#
# COMPACT_ATOMS: atom_id res chain seq x y z
N MET A 1 4.16 22.32 -19.76
CA MET A 1 4.53 21.23 -18.85
C MET A 1 3.68 20.00 -19.15
N THR A 2 4.31 18.86 -19.31
CA THR A 2 3.58 17.60 -19.58
C THR A 2 3.23 16.92 -18.28
N GLU A 3 1.96 16.59 -18.11
CA GLU A 3 1.48 15.84 -16.95
C GLU A 3 1.30 14.38 -17.32
N LEU A 4 1.91 13.49 -16.53
CA LEU A 4 1.73 12.05 -16.62
C LEU A 4 1.05 11.56 -15.36
N ARG A 5 0.30 10.46 -15.48
CA ARG A 5 -0.39 9.85 -14.35
C ARG A 5 -0.04 8.37 -14.25
N ALA A 6 0.19 7.92 -13.04
CA ALA A 6 0.47 6.51 -12.78
C ALA A 6 -0.09 6.12 -11.41
N SER A 7 -0.44 4.84 -11.26
CA SER A 7 -0.75 4.28 -9.94
C SER A 7 0.53 3.92 -9.22
N VAL A 8 0.46 3.80 -7.90
CA VAL A 8 1.57 3.28 -7.09
C VAL A 8 2.02 1.91 -7.62
N ARG A 9 1.06 1.04 -7.93
CA ARG A 9 1.34 -0.28 -8.49
C ARG A 9 2.16 -0.21 -9.78
N GLN A 10 1.77 0.67 -10.71
CA GLN A 10 2.50 0.85 -11.96
C GLN A 10 3.93 1.34 -11.74
N VAL A 11 4.12 2.29 -10.83
CA VAL A 11 5.45 2.81 -10.50
C VAL A 11 6.33 1.70 -9.93
N VAL A 12 5.80 0.91 -9.01
CA VAL A 12 6.52 -0.19 -8.36
C VAL A 12 6.88 -1.28 -9.38
N GLU A 13 5.92 -1.71 -10.19
CA GLU A 13 6.16 -2.73 -11.21
C GLU A 13 7.23 -2.29 -12.22
N PHE A 14 7.16 -1.05 -12.67
CA PHE A 14 8.14 -0.49 -13.58
C PHE A 14 9.54 -0.44 -12.94
N SER A 15 9.63 0.05 -11.71
CA SER A 15 10.91 0.23 -11.02
C SER A 15 11.60 -1.08 -10.70
N LEU A 16 10.85 -2.13 -10.39
CA LEU A 16 11.40 -3.43 -10.03
C LEU A 16 11.42 -4.41 -11.19
N HIS A 17 10.85 -4.04 -12.33
CA HIS A 17 10.71 -4.91 -13.50
C HIS A 17 9.99 -6.23 -13.18
N GLU A 18 9.08 -6.20 -12.20
CA GLU A 18 8.29 -7.38 -11.83
C GLU A 18 7.07 -7.49 -12.72
N ARG A 19 6.78 -8.73 -13.15
CA ARG A 19 5.59 -9.05 -13.90
C ARG A 19 4.89 -10.24 -13.26
N ASP A 20 3.58 -10.21 -13.22
CA ASP A 20 2.79 -11.35 -12.81
C ASP A 20 2.67 -12.31 -13.99
N LEU A 21 3.29 -13.47 -13.84
CA LEU A 21 3.29 -14.53 -14.86
C LEU A 21 2.21 -15.61 -14.58
N SER A 22 1.37 -15.40 -13.58
CA SER A 22 0.35 -16.37 -13.20
C SER A 22 -0.75 -16.47 -14.27
N PRO A 23 -1.31 -17.67 -14.52
CA PRO A 23 -2.49 -17.81 -15.35
C PRO A 23 -3.64 -16.94 -14.84
N ALA A 24 -4.42 -16.37 -15.75
CA ALA A 24 -5.47 -15.42 -15.41
C ALA A 24 -6.49 -15.96 -14.39
N ALA A 25 -6.87 -17.25 -14.51
CA ALA A 25 -7.82 -17.88 -13.58
C ALA A 25 -7.24 -17.98 -12.17
N PHE A 26 -5.96 -18.30 -12.04
CA PHE A 26 -5.27 -18.37 -10.75
C PHE A 26 -5.10 -16.99 -10.14
N ALA A 27 -4.77 -16.00 -10.95
CA ALA A 27 -4.67 -14.61 -10.50
C ALA A 27 -6.01 -14.08 -9.98
N ALA A 28 -7.12 -14.40 -10.67
CA ALA A 28 -8.45 -13.99 -10.24
C ALA A 28 -8.83 -14.62 -8.89
N LYS A 29 -8.49 -15.89 -8.67
CA LYS A 29 -8.72 -16.57 -7.39
C LYS A 29 -7.94 -15.88 -6.26
N ARG A 30 -6.64 -15.62 -6.49
CA ARG A 30 -5.81 -14.93 -5.50
C ARG A 30 -6.31 -13.53 -5.21
N MET A 31 -6.81 -12.81 -6.21
CA MET A 31 -7.38 -11.49 -6.01
C MET A 31 -8.62 -11.53 -5.12
N ARG A 32 -9.50 -12.51 -5.30
CA ARG A 32 -10.69 -12.66 -4.45
C ARG A 32 -10.34 -13.02 -3.01
N GLU A 33 -9.40 -13.95 -2.81
CA GLU A 33 -8.92 -14.34 -1.48
C GLU A 33 -8.24 -13.16 -0.80
N GLY A 34 -7.42 -12.42 -1.53
CA GLY A 34 -6.76 -11.23 -1.04
C GLY A 34 -7.74 -10.13 -0.64
N ALA A 35 -8.78 -9.90 -1.44
CA ALA A 35 -9.79 -8.90 -1.14
C ALA A 35 -10.56 -9.25 0.15
N ALA A 36 -10.91 -10.54 0.35
CA ALA A 36 -11.57 -10.99 1.55
C ALA A 36 -10.68 -10.83 2.79
N ALA A 37 -9.39 -11.17 2.68
CA ALA A 37 -8.44 -11.02 3.75
C ALA A 37 -8.22 -9.54 4.11
N HIS A 38 -8.10 -8.66 3.12
CA HIS A 38 -8.02 -7.22 3.33
C HIS A 38 -9.22 -6.70 4.10
N LYS A 39 -10.42 -7.06 3.65
CA LYS A 39 -11.65 -6.60 4.29
C LYS A 39 -11.75 -7.08 5.73
N ALA A 40 -11.41 -8.33 6.01
CA ALA A 40 -11.42 -8.88 7.35
C ALA A 40 -10.46 -8.14 8.28
N ARG A 41 -9.23 -7.89 7.82
CA ARG A 41 -8.24 -7.14 8.59
C ARG A 41 -8.67 -5.69 8.81
N GLN A 42 -9.19 -5.04 7.79
CA GLN A 42 -9.65 -3.66 7.88
C GLN A 42 -10.82 -3.53 8.87
N SER A 43 -11.75 -4.48 8.87
CA SER A 43 -12.84 -4.51 9.84
C SER A 43 -12.34 -4.69 11.26
N ALA A 44 -11.37 -5.58 11.46
CA ALA A 44 -10.76 -5.77 12.78
C ALA A 44 -10.00 -4.51 13.23
N GLY A 45 -9.25 -3.88 12.34
CA GLY A 45 -8.53 -2.64 12.62
C GLY A 45 -9.46 -1.52 13.04
N ALA A 46 -10.59 -1.36 12.35
CA ALA A 46 -11.57 -0.34 12.66
C ALA A 46 -12.21 -0.55 14.05
N ARG A 47 -12.32 -1.80 14.51
CA ARG A 47 -12.86 -2.12 15.84
C ARG A 47 -11.82 -2.03 16.96
N GLU A 48 -10.59 -2.42 16.68
CA GLU A 48 -9.56 -2.61 17.70
C GLU A 48 -8.64 -1.42 17.88
N GLU A 49 -8.46 -0.63 16.84
CA GLU A 49 -7.49 0.45 16.82
C GLU A 49 -8.14 1.80 16.63
N THR A 50 -7.84 2.73 17.53
CA THR A 50 -8.32 4.11 17.42
C THR A 50 -7.70 4.78 16.20
N ALA A 51 -8.50 5.57 15.47
CA ALA A 51 -8.06 6.32 14.30
C ALA A 51 -7.55 5.44 13.13
N TYR A 52 -8.01 4.20 13.04
CA TYR A 52 -7.74 3.35 11.87
C TYR A 52 -8.59 3.81 10.70
N GLN A 53 -7.95 4.07 9.57
CA GLN A 53 -8.62 4.43 8.31
C GLN A 53 -8.30 3.38 7.26
N ALA A 54 -9.34 2.66 6.81
CA ALA A 54 -9.21 1.68 5.74
C ALA A 54 -9.23 2.35 4.37
N GLU A 55 -8.44 1.82 3.45
CA GLU A 55 -8.44 2.24 2.04
C GLU A 55 -8.30 3.75 1.84
N LYS A 56 -7.29 4.32 2.45
CA LYS A 56 -7.03 5.75 2.34
C LYS A 56 -6.44 6.11 0.98
N SER A 57 -7.17 6.93 0.23
CA SER A 57 -6.70 7.44 -1.05
C SER A 57 -5.59 8.46 -0.85
N LEU A 58 -4.51 8.30 -1.59
CA LEU A 58 -3.35 9.18 -1.56
C LEU A 58 -2.98 9.58 -2.97
N SER A 59 -2.47 10.80 -3.11
CA SER A 59 -1.89 11.27 -4.36
C SER A 59 -0.70 12.18 -4.07
N ALA A 60 0.27 12.19 -4.96
CA ALA A 60 1.42 13.07 -4.86
C ALA A 60 1.92 13.41 -6.25
N ASP A 61 2.43 14.61 -6.40
CA ASP A 61 3.02 15.09 -7.64
C ASP A 61 4.54 15.12 -7.52
N TYR A 62 5.20 14.58 -8.53
CA TYR A 62 6.66 14.57 -8.63
C TYR A 62 7.05 15.29 -9.90
N ALA A 63 7.82 16.36 -9.75
CA ALA A 63 8.25 17.18 -10.88
C ALA A 63 9.71 16.92 -11.20
N ALA A 64 10.00 16.75 -12.48
CA ALA A 64 11.36 16.67 -13.00
C ALA A 64 11.40 17.39 -14.34
N ARG A 65 12.21 18.47 -14.41
CA ARG A 65 12.29 19.30 -15.62
C ARG A 65 10.90 19.81 -16.04
N GLU A 66 10.43 19.45 -17.23
CA GLU A 66 9.15 19.89 -17.78
C GLU A 66 8.03 18.86 -17.61
N ILE A 67 8.28 17.82 -16.80
CA ILE A 67 7.33 16.73 -16.60
C ILE A 67 6.88 16.73 -15.15
N THR A 68 5.57 16.63 -14.94
CA THR A 68 4.99 16.35 -13.63
C THR A 68 4.36 14.96 -13.68
N LEU A 69 4.76 14.09 -12.76
CA LEU A 69 4.17 12.77 -12.60
C LEU A 69 3.23 12.80 -11.41
N ARG A 70 1.95 12.56 -11.64
CA ARG A 70 0.98 12.37 -10.57
C ARG A 70 0.83 10.89 -10.26
N VAL A 71 1.18 10.53 -9.05
CA VAL A 71 1.04 9.16 -8.56
C VAL A 71 -0.17 9.08 -7.64
N THR A 72 -1.03 8.10 -7.87
CA THR A 72 -2.23 7.87 -7.07
C THR A 72 -2.30 6.43 -6.60
N GLY A 73 -3.01 6.21 -5.51
CA GLY A 73 -3.26 4.88 -5.00
C GLY A 73 -4.05 4.92 -3.70
N ARG A 74 -4.35 3.76 -3.16
CA ARG A 74 -5.02 3.63 -1.86
C ARG A 74 -4.17 2.76 -0.94
N ALA A 75 -3.75 3.32 0.18
CA ALA A 75 -3.13 2.54 1.24
C ALA A 75 -4.19 1.67 1.91
N ASP A 76 -3.85 0.43 2.21
CA ASP A 76 -4.80 -0.51 2.81
C ASP A 76 -5.27 -0.04 4.19
N GLY A 77 -4.36 0.49 4.99
CA GLY A 77 -4.69 1.04 6.30
C GLY A 77 -3.78 2.21 6.67
N LEU A 78 -4.34 3.11 7.46
CA LEU A 78 -3.62 4.25 7.97
C LEU A 78 -3.96 4.41 9.45
N LEU A 79 -2.95 4.45 10.30
CA LEU A 79 -3.12 4.50 11.74
C LEU A 79 -2.35 5.67 12.34
N LEU A 80 -2.76 6.04 13.55
CA LEU A 80 -2.01 6.96 14.40
C LEU A 80 -1.56 6.20 15.65
N ALA A 81 -0.26 6.10 15.84
CA ALA A 81 0.30 5.43 17.02
C ALA A 81 0.13 6.31 18.28
N ALA A 82 0.23 5.67 19.45
CA ALA A 82 0.09 6.37 20.73
C ALA A 82 1.11 7.49 20.92
N ASP A 83 2.29 7.36 20.31
CA ASP A 83 3.34 8.38 20.35
C ASP A 83 3.17 9.49 19.29
N GLY A 84 2.09 9.48 18.55
CA GLY A 84 1.80 10.46 17.50
C GLY A 84 2.36 10.12 16.13
N ALA A 85 3.09 9.02 15.99
CA ALA A 85 3.63 8.61 14.68
C ALA A 85 2.51 8.07 13.78
N ARG A 86 2.61 8.40 12.50
CA ARG A 86 1.71 7.83 11.50
C ARG A 86 2.24 6.47 11.05
N ILE A 87 1.34 5.54 10.83
CA ILE A 87 1.66 4.18 10.37
C ILE A 87 0.89 3.92 9.09
N VAL A 88 1.61 3.57 8.02
CA VAL A 88 1.00 3.07 6.77
C VAL A 88 1.03 1.55 6.83
N GLU A 89 -0.14 0.94 6.72
CA GLU A 89 -0.28 -0.50 6.70
C GLU A 89 -0.57 -1.00 5.30
N GLU A 90 0.20 -1.97 4.85
CA GLU A 90 -0.01 -2.70 3.61
C GLU A 90 -0.35 -4.14 3.98
N ILE A 91 -1.49 -4.63 3.51
CA ILE A 91 -2.01 -5.96 3.85
C ILE A 91 -1.76 -6.89 2.67
N LYS A 92 -1.13 -8.02 2.95
CA LYS A 92 -0.84 -9.05 1.94
C LYS A 92 -1.32 -10.42 2.41
N LEU A 93 -1.90 -11.16 1.48
CA LEU A 93 -2.24 -12.56 1.74
C LEU A 93 -0.96 -13.39 1.70
N GLY A 94 -0.72 -14.18 2.74
CA GLY A 94 0.46 -15.04 2.80
C GLY A 94 0.94 -15.27 4.21
N THR A 95 2.17 -15.75 4.32
CA THR A 95 2.80 -16.02 5.62
C THR A 95 4.04 -15.17 5.79
N ALA A 96 4.32 -14.80 7.04
CA ALA A 96 5.53 -14.05 7.39
C ALA A 96 6.83 -14.82 7.12
N GLU A 97 6.74 -16.12 6.86
CA GLU A 97 7.87 -16.97 6.53
C GLU A 97 8.41 -16.73 5.12
N ASN A 98 7.63 -16.09 4.29
CA ASN A 98 8.04 -15.71 2.95
C ASN A 98 8.38 -14.23 2.97
N PRO A 99 9.60 -13.88 3.42
CA PRO A 99 9.87 -12.51 3.79
C PRO A 99 9.98 -11.62 2.58
N LEU A 100 9.30 -10.52 2.66
CA LEU A 100 9.64 -9.29 1.97
C LEU A 100 9.85 -9.45 0.48
N VAL A 101 8.77 -9.80 -0.21
CA VAL A 101 8.72 -9.55 -1.65
C VAL A 101 9.08 -8.07 -1.84
N PRO A 102 10.12 -7.73 -2.62
CA PRO A 102 10.56 -6.33 -2.79
C PRO A 102 9.43 -5.39 -3.19
N ALA A 103 8.49 -5.87 -4.02
CA ALA A 103 7.32 -5.08 -4.43
C ALA A 103 6.44 -4.66 -3.25
N HIS A 104 6.28 -5.50 -2.23
CA HIS A 104 5.47 -5.18 -1.05
C HIS A 104 6.10 -4.03 -0.25
N ARG A 105 7.42 -4.08 -0.06
CA ARG A 105 8.15 -3.00 0.60
C ARG A 105 8.08 -1.71 -0.20
N ALA A 106 8.25 -1.80 -1.51
CA ALA A 106 8.21 -0.63 -2.39
C ALA A 106 6.83 0.02 -2.38
N GLN A 107 5.75 -0.76 -2.36
CA GLN A 107 4.39 -0.23 -2.24
C GLN A 107 4.19 0.53 -0.93
N ALA A 108 4.55 -0.09 0.19
CA ALA A 108 4.43 0.54 1.49
C ALA A 108 5.27 1.81 1.59
N ALA A 109 6.51 1.77 1.10
CA ALA A 109 7.41 2.93 1.10
C ALA A 109 6.86 4.06 0.24
N MET A 110 6.28 3.75 -0.92
CA MET A 110 5.69 4.76 -1.80
C MET A 110 4.50 5.45 -1.13
N TYR A 111 3.60 4.69 -0.52
CA TYR A 111 2.48 5.27 0.23
C TYR A 111 2.97 6.12 1.40
N GLY A 112 4.00 5.65 2.11
CA GLY A 112 4.60 6.40 3.20
C GLY A 112 5.17 7.74 2.74
N HIS A 113 5.86 7.75 1.61
CA HIS A 113 6.40 8.97 1.02
C HIS A 113 5.30 9.96 0.62
N MET A 114 4.24 9.44 -0.02
CA MET A 114 3.09 10.26 -0.42
C MET A 114 2.39 10.88 0.78
N LEU A 115 2.24 10.12 1.87
CA LEU A 115 1.66 10.62 3.10
C LEU A 115 2.53 11.71 3.73
N CYS A 116 3.84 11.53 3.75
CA CYS A 116 4.76 12.53 4.25
C CYS A 116 4.64 13.85 3.49
N GLN A 117 4.54 13.79 2.17
CA GLN A 117 4.34 14.98 1.36
C GLN A 117 3.00 15.66 1.66
N LYS A 118 1.95 14.86 1.79
CA LYS A 118 0.60 15.38 2.02
C LYS A 118 0.47 16.06 3.38
N GLU A 119 1.04 15.47 4.42
CA GLU A 119 0.88 15.92 5.79
C GLU A 119 2.09 16.72 6.33
N GLY A 120 3.11 16.91 5.50
CA GLY A 120 4.31 17.66 5.92
C GLY A 120 5.13 16.92 6.96
N LEU A 121 5.18 15.60 6.91
CA LEU A 121 5.88 14.78 7.88
C LEU A 121 7.32 14.52 7.43
N THR A 122 8.23 14.37 8.40
CA THR A 122 9.62 13.99 8.14
C THR A 122 9.83 12.47 8.11
N GLY A 123 8.87 11.71 8.61
CA GLY A 123 8.93 10.25 8.59
C GLY A 123 7.62 9.62 8.99
N VAL A 124 7.45 8.37 8.59
CA VAL A 124 6.32 7.52 8.96
C VAL A 124 6.84 6.12 9.25
N ARG A 125 6.04 5.34 9.95
CA ARG A 125 6.29 3.91 10.09
C ARG A 125 5.55 3.15 9.01
N LEU A 126 6.19 2.10 8.52
CA LEU A 126 5.59 1.20 7.55
C LEU A 126 5.34 -0.14 8.21
N ARG A 127 4.17 -0.69 7.98
CA ARG A 127 3.82 -2.01 8.50
C ARG A 127 3.30 -2.85 7.35
N ILE A 128 3.97 -3.96 7.06
CA ILE A 128 3.49 -4.94 6.08
C ILE A 128 2.93 -6.10 6.88
N LEU A 129 1.65 -6.34 6.74
CA LEU A 129 0.94 -7.34 7.49
C LEU A 129 0.56 -8.50 6.59
N TYR A 130 1.10 -9.67 6.86
CA TYR A 130 0.73 -10.89 6.16
C TYR A 130 -0.39 -11.58 6.93
N VAL A 131 -1.49 -11.79 6.25
CA VAL A 131 -2.71 -12.36 6.85
C VAL A 131 -3.14 -13.60 6.10
N ASP A 132 -3.87 -14.47 6.78
CA ASP A 132 -4.51 -15.61 6.14
C ASP A 132 -5.84 -15.18 5.47
N GLU A 133 -6.58 -16.15 4.94
CA GLU A 133 -7.85 -15.90 4.26
C GLU A 133 -8.89 -15.20 5.13
N ASN A 134 -8.75 -15.31 6.46
CA ASN A 134 -9.67 -14.71 7.42
C ASN A 134 -9.18 -13.37 7.97
N GLY A 135 -8.01 -12.91 7.49
CA GLY A 135 -7.42 -11.64 7.93
C GLY A 135 -6.66 -11.74 9.24
N ALA A 136 -6.24 -12.92 9.59
CA ALA A 136 -5.52 -13.14 10.86
C ALA A 136 -4.01 -13.29 10.67
#